data_e9f51cb0fb16da03715de6b35d208dc0
#
_entry.id   e9f51cb0fb16da03715de6b35d208dc0
#
_cell.length_a   1.000
_cell.length_b   1.000
_cell.length_c   1.000
_cell.angle_alpha   90.00
_cell.angle_beta   90.00
_cell.angle_gamma   90.00
#
_symmetry.space_group_name_H-M   'P 1'
#
loop_
_entity.id
_entity.type
_entity.pdbx_description
1 polymer ?
#
loop_
_entity_poly.entity_id
_entity_poly.type
_entity_poly.pdbx_seq_one_letter_code
_entity_poly.pdbx_strand_id
1 'polypeptide(L)'
;MRYAETDKMGIVYYANYLVWFEVGRTDFLRERGLSYREMEADGLSLPVVEVACAYRRPALYDDELEVRTTGALLSPVRVRFEYQVVRPADAATVAEGHTVHASLDRSGRPARLPARARQVFEG
;
A
#
# COMPACT_ATOMS: atom_id res chain seq x y z
N MET A 1 -9.69 -3.42 -15.36
CA MET A 1 -9.96 -2.08 -14.79
C MET A 1 -11.41 -1.68 -15.07
N ARG A 2 -12.11 -1.21 -14.06
CA ARG A 2 -13.53 -0.86 -14.20
C ARG A 2 -13.66 0.56 -14.78
N TYR A 3 -14.73 0.80 -15.55
CA TYR A 3 -15.00 2.12 -16.11
C TYR A 3 -15.08 3.22 -15.04
N ALA A 4 -15.62 2.92 -13.88
CA ALA A 4 -15.74 3.88 -12.77
C ALA A 4 -14.38 4.35 -12.23
N GLU A 5 -13.29 3.68 -12.59
CA GLU A 5 -11.93 4.06 -12.18
C GLU A 5 -11.26 5.04 -13.15
N THR A 6 -11.95 5.44 -14.22
CA THR A 6 -11.46 6.41 -15.19
C THR A 6 -12.27 7.70 -15.15
N ASP A 7 -11.69 8.78 -15.68
CA ASP A 7 -12.41 10.03 -15.88
C ASP A 7 -13.09 10.03 -17.26
N LYS A 8 -13.71 11.18 -17.63
CA LYS A 8 -14.42 11.32 -18.89
C LYS A 8 -13.53 11.18 -20.13
N MET A 9 -12.23 11.30 -19.98
CA MET A 9 -11.26 11.17 -21.06
C MET A 9 -10.71 9.75 -21.17
N GLY A 10 -11.18 8.82 -20.34
CA GLY A 10 -10.70 7.45 -20.30
C GLY A 10 -9.38 7.27 -19.53
N ILE A 11 -8.90 8.33 -18.89
CA ILE A 11 -7.69 8.29 -18.05
C ILE A 11 -8.09 7.89 -16.63
N VAL A 12 -7.31 7.01 -16.02
CA VAL A 12 -7.56 6.57 -14.65
C VAL A 12 -7.56 7.76 -13.69
N TYR A 13 -8.62 7.86 -12.88
CA TYR A 13 -8.73 8.89 -11.87
C TYR A 13 -7.66 8.71 -10.79
N TYR A 14 -6.93 9.77 -10.47
CA TYR A 14 -5.75 9.70 -9.62
C TYR A 14 -5.99 9.12 -8.23
N ALA A 15 -7.15 9.36 -7.63
CA ALA A 15 -7.47 8.81 -6.31
C ALA A 15 -7.48 7.28 -6.27
N ASN A 16 -7.70 6.62 -7.41
CA ASN A 16 -7.71 5.17 -7.48
C ASN A 16 -6.33 4.56 -7.21
N TYR A 17 -5.24 5.29 -7.46
CA TYR A 17 -3.90 4.81 -7.14
C TYR A 17 -3.72 4.58 -5.63
N LEU A 18 -4.34 5.42 -4.81
CA LEU A 18 -4.27 5.25 -3.35
C LEU A 18 -5.03 4.00 -2.90
N VAL A 19 -6.16 3.70 -3.56
CA VAL A 19 -6.91 2.45 -3.32
C VAL A 19 -6.06 1.25 -3.73
N TRP A 20 -5.36 1.32 -4.86
CA TRP A 20 -4.49 0.24 -5.31
C TRP A 20 -3.30 0.04 -4.37
N PHE A 21 -2.77 1.11 -3.79
CA PHE A 21 -1.73 1.02 -2.76
C PHE A 21 -2.25 0.25 -1.54
N GLU A 22 -3.48 0.50 -1.13
CA GLU A 22 -4.11 -0.25 -0.04
C GLU A 22 -4.22 -1.74 -0.36
N VAL A 23 -4.67 -2.08 -1.57
CA VAL A 23 -4.72 -3.47 -2.02
C VAL A 23 -3.31 -4.08 -2.03
N GLY A 24 -2.33 -3.34 -2.54
CA GLY A 24 -0.95 -3.81 -2.62
C GLY A 24 -0.36 -4.15 -1.25
N ARG A 25 -0.53 -3.27 -0.24
CA ARG A 25 0.01 -3.56 1.08
C ARG A 25 -0.75 -4.65 1.81
N THR A 26 -2.05 -4.76 1.58
CA THR A 26 -2.86 -5.86 2.13
C THR A 26 -2.38 -7.20 1.60
N ASP A 27 -2.14 -7.30 0.30
CA ASP A 27 -1.62 -8.51 -0.33
C ASP A 27 -0.20 -8.83 0.13
N PHE A 28 0.65 -7.80 0.25
CA PHE A 28 2.01 -7.95 0.78
C PHE A 28 2.03 -8.62 2.15
N LEU A 29 1.17 -8.15 3.06
CA LEU A 29 1.07 -8.71 4.40
C LEU A 29 0.51 -10.12 4.37
N ARG A 30 -0.54 -10.33 3.58
CA ARG A 30 -1.20 -11.65 3.48
C ARG A 30 -0.25 -12.72 2.97
N GLU A 31 0.55 -12.41 1.97
CA GLU A 31 1.55 -13.33 1.41
C GLU A 31 2.59 -13.74 2.44
N ARG A 32 2.79 -12.91 3.47
CA ARG A 32 3.73 -13.17 4.56
C ARG A 32 3.06 -13.71 5.83
N GLY A 33 1.79 -14.09 5.70
CA GLY A 33 1.05 -14.73 6.79
C GLY A 33 0.49 -13.79 7.84
N LEU A 34 0.37 -12.50 7.51
CA LEU A 34 -0.19 -11.51 8.42
C LEU A 34 -1.37 -10.80 7.78
N SER A 35 -2.42 -10.50 8.55
CA SER A 35 -3.56 -9.73 8.08
C SER A 35 -3.84 -8.58 9.04
N TYR A 36 -4.48 -7.52 8.53
CA TYR A 36 -4.94 -6.42 9.36
C TYR A 36 -5.93 -6.90 10.43
N ARG A 37 -6.76 -7.89 10.08
CA ARG A 37 -7.72 -8.49 11.01
C ARG A 37 -7.03 -9.09 12.22
N GLU A 38 -5.93 -9.82 11.99
CA GLU A 38 -5.15 -10.40 13.08
C GLU A 38 -4.50 -9.32 13.94
N MET A 39 -3.95 -8.28 13.33
CA MET A 39 -3.36 -7.16 14.05
C MET A 39 -4.41 -6.42 14.90
N GLU A 40 -5.59 -6.18 14.34
CA GLU A 40 -6.68 -5.54 15.07
C GLU A 40 -7.14 -6.39 16.26
N ALA A 41 -7.19 -7.71 16.09
CA ALA A 41 -7.54 -8.63 17.18
C ALA A 41 -6.51 -8.54 18.31
N ASP A 42 -5.24 -8.28 17.99
CA ASP A 42 -4.17 -8.08 18.97
C ASP A 42 -4.15 -6.66 19.54
N GLY A 43 -5.08 -5.81 19.14
CA GLY A 43 -5.18 -4.45 19.61
C GLY A 43 -4.27 -3.45 18.91
N LEU A 44 -3.75 -3.80 17.75
CA LEU A 44 -2.81 -2.97 16.98
C LEU A 44 -3.49 -2.41 15.75
N SER A 45 -3.23 -1.14 15.45
CA SER A 45 -3.65 -0.51 14.19
C SER A 45 -2.47 0.15 13.51
N LEU A 46 -2.57 0.29 12.18
CA LEU A 46 -1.53 0.89 11.35
C LEU A 46 -2.12 2.01 10.46
N PRO A 47 -2.59 3.11 11.06
CA PRO A 47 -3.10 4.23 10.26
C PRO A 47 -2.00 4.86 9.43
N VAL A 48 -2.39 5.41 8.28
CA VAL A 48 -1.49 6.15 7.39
C VAL A 48 -1.20 7.51 8.02
N VAL A 49 0.07 7.85 8.17
CA VAL A 49 0.49 9.17 8.67
C VAL A 49 1.18 10.00 7.59
N GLU A 50 1.58 9.37 6.48
CA GLU A 50 2.16 10.06 5.33
C GLU A 50 1.84 9.29 4.08
N VAL A 51 1.53 9.99 2.99
CA VAL A 51 1.30 9.40 1.69
C VAL A 51 1.90 10.30 0.62
N ALA A 52 2.52 9.68 -0.39
CA ALA A 52 2.98 10.39 -1.57
C ALA A 52 2.72 9.49 -2.78
N CYS A 53 2.37 10.13 -3.89
CA CYS A 53 2.17 9.43 -5.16
C CYS A 53 2.62 10.34 -6.29
N ALA A 54 3.51 9.82 -7.13
CA ALA A 54 3.98 10.51 -8.32
C ALA A 54 3.39 9.81 -9.55
N TYR A 55 2.76 10.59 -10.41
CA TYR A 55 2.13 10.09 -11.63
C TYR A 55 3.10 10.28 -12.78
N ARG A 56 3.59 9.19 -13.34
CA ARG A 56 4.62 9.20 -14.38
C ARG A 56 4.04 9.17 -15.78
N ARG A 57 3.03 8.35 -15.98
CA ARG A 57 2.35 8.18 -17.28
C ARG A 57 0.86 7.95 -17.05
N PRO A 58 -0.01 8.36 -17.97
CA PRO A 58 -1.42 8.06 -17.83
C PRO A 58 -1.68 6.57 -18.00
N ALA A 59 -2.57 6.05 -17.18
CA ALA A 59 -3.16 4.73 -17.37
C ALA A 59 -4.56 4.94 -17.94
N LEU A 60 -4.91 4.13 -18.94
CA LEU A 60 -6.18 4.26 -19.66
C LEU A 60 -7.12 3.14 -19.23
N TYR A 61 -8.41 3.35 -19.51
CA TYR A 61 -9.41 2.31 -19.35
C TYR A 61 -8.97 1.06 -20.12
N ASP A 62 -9.13 -0.08 -19.49
CA ASP A 62 -8.79 -1.38 -20.04
C ASP A 62 -7.28 -1.73 -20.00
N ASP A 63 -6.43 -0.85 -19.49
CA ASP A 63 -5.04 -1.21 -19.24
C ASP A 63 -4.95 -2.27 -18.15
N GLU A 64 -4.13 -3.27 -18.36
CA GLU A 64 -3.76 -4.22 -17.32
C GLU A 64 -2.61 -3.64 -16.52
N LEU A 65 -2.77 -3.54 -15.21
CA LEU A 65 -1.80 -2.94 -14.30
C LEU A 65 -1.43 -3.91 -13.19
N GLU A 66 -0.19 -3.82 -12.76
CA GLU A 66 0.35 -4.60 -11.65
C GLU A 66 0.87 -3.66 -10.58
N VAL A 67 0.47 -3.89 -9.33
CA VAL A 67 0.98 -3.13 -8.19
C VAL A 67 2.07 -3.95 -7.50
N ARG A 68 3.28 -3.43 -7.51
CA ARG A 68 4.43 -4.03 -6.83
C ARG A 68 4.65 -3.30 -5.52
N THR A 69 4.73 -4.05 -4.44
CA THR A 69 4.80 -3.50 -3.09
C THR A 69 6.00 -4.06 -2.35
N THR A 70 6.73 -3.18 -1.67
CA THR A 70 7.75 -3.57 -0.69
C THR A 70 7.43 -2.89 0.63
N GLY A 71 7.91 -3.46 1.72
CA GLY A 71 7.68 -2.92 3.06
C GLY A 71 8.94 -2.98 3.90
N ALA A 72 9.12 -1.99 4.77
CA ALA A 72 10.26 -1.92 5.67
C ALA A 72 9.90 -1.23 6.99
N LEU A 73 10.57 -1.63 8.06
CA LEU A 73 10.47 -0.92 9.33
C LEU A 73 11.34 0.34 9.25
N LEU A 74 10.75 1.49 9.60
CA LEU A 74 11.51 2.72 9.81
C LEU A 74 11.97 2.85 11.26
N SER A 75 11.16 2.33 12.19
CA SER A 75 11.43 2.33 13.62
C SER A 75 10.56 1.24 14.25
N PRO A 76 10.70 0.98 15.56
CA PRO A 76 9.83 0.01 16.24
C PRO A 76 8.34 0.33 16.17
N VAL A 77 7.97 1.58 15.87
CA VAL A 77 6.58 2.05 15.85
C VAL A 77 6.14 2.59 14.48
N ARG A 78 6.98 2.48 13.45
CA ARG A 78 6.62 2.96 12.11
C ARG A 78 7.06 1.99 11.03
N VAL A 79 6.19 1.84 10.01
CA VAL A 79 6.49 1.04 8.82
C VAL A 79 6.28 1.90 7.58
N ARG A 80 7.05 1.61 6.54
CA ARG A 80 6.93 2.25 5.25
C ARG A 80 6.66 1.19 4.19
N PHE A 81 5.65 1.43 3.35
CA PHE A 81 5.41 0.65 2.14
C PHE A 81 5.77 1.49 0.93
N GLU A 82 6.44 0.89 -0.02
CA GLU A 82 6.70 1.51 -1.32
C GLU A 82 5.93 0.75 -2.40
N TYR A 83 5.37 1.49 -3.34
CA TYR A 83 4.51 0.97 -4.39
C TYR A 83 5.00 1.42 -5.76
N GLN A 84 4.89 0.52 -6.71
CA GLN A 84 5.13 0.81 -8.10
C GLN A 84 3.98 0.22 -8.90
N VAL A 85 3.28 1.05 -9.66
CA VAL A 85 2.21 0.60 -10.54
C VAL A 85 2.80 0.49 -11.94
N VAL A 86 2.82 -0.70 -12.49
CA VAL A 86 3.48 -1.01 -13.75
C VAL A 86 2.44 -1.53 -14.74
N ARG A 87 2.60 -1.12 -15.99
CA ARG A 87 1.82 -1.68 -17.10
C ARG A 87 2.69 -2.75 -17.78
N PRO A 88 2.37 -4.05 -17.59
CA PRO A 88 3.22 -5.13 -18.11
C PRO A 88 3.36 -5.11 -19.62
N ALA A 89 2.35 -4.65 -20.35
CA ALA A 89 2.35 -4.66 -21.82
C ALA A 89 3.55 -3.94 -22.44
N ASP A 90 4.03 -2.84 -21.79
CA ASP A 90 5.19 -2.07 -22.25
C ASP A 90 6.23 -1.84 -21.16
N ALA A 91 6.07 -2.50 -20.01
CA ALA A 91 6.94 -2.37 -18.84
C ALA A 91 7.04 -0.93 -18.30
N ALA A 92 6.05 -0.08 -18.62
CA ALA A 92 6.06 1.31 -18.16
C ALA A 92 5.63 1.41 -16.70
N THR A 93 6.35 2.22 -15.92
CA THR A 93 5.91 2.63 -14.59
C THR A 93 4.94 3.78 -14.78
N VAL A 94 3.67 3.57 -14.44
CA VAL A 94 2.64 4.61 -14.60
C VAL A 94 2.50 5.47 -13.35
N ALA A 95 2.79 4.91 -12.18
CA ALA A 95 2.80 5.66 -10.92
C ALA A 95 3.72 4.98 -9.93
N GLU A 96 4.22 5.75 -8.97
CA GLU A 96 4.99 5.23 -7.85
C GLU A 96 4.75 6.09 -6.63
N GLY A 97 4.89 5.51 -5.46
CA GLY A 97 4.63 6.25 -4.24
C GLY A 97 4.97 5.45 -3.00
N HIS A 98 4.61 6.02 -1.87
CA HIS A 98 4.81 5.36 -0.60
C HIS A 98 3.74 5.77 0.40
N THR A 99 3.58 4.94 1.42
CA THR A 99 2.81 5.28 2.62
C THR A 99 3.67 4.99 3.84
N VAL A 100 3.53 5.82 4.86
CA VAL A 100 4.13 5.58 6.16
C VAL A 100 3.00 5.40 7.15
N HIS A 101 3.11 4.38 8.00
CA HIS A 101 2.09 4.01 8.96
C HIS A 101 2.68 4.05 10.36
N ALA A 102 1.93 4.60 11.31
CA ALA A 102 2.26 4.51 12.72
C ALA A 102 1.63 3.24 13.30
N SER A 103 2.34 2.59 14.21
CA SER A 103 1.80 1.48 14.97
C SER A 103 1.21 2.01 16.26
N LEU A 104 -0.08 1.81 16.46
CA LEU A 104 -0.82 2.32 17.62
C LEU A 104 -1.51 1.19 18.37
N ASP A 105 -1.60 1.35 19.71
CA ASP A 105 -2.38 0.45 20.55
C ASP A 105 -3.87 0.85 20.56
N ARG A 106 -4.68 0.14 21.34
CA ARG A 106 -6.12 0.42 21.45
C ARG A 106 -6.45 1.80 21.98
N SER A 107 -5.52 2.42 22.74
CA SER A 107 -5.72 3.78 23.26
C SER A 107 -5.27 4.86 22.28
N GLY A 108 -4.74 4.48 21.12
CA GLY A 108 -4.26 5.41 20.11
C GLY A 108 -2.84 5.91 20.35
N ARG A 109 -2.10 5.26 21.25
CA ARG A 109 -0.71 5.64 21.55
C ARG A 109 0.26 4.81 20.71
N PRO A 110 1.44 5.37 20.36
CA PRO A 110 2.47 4.60 19.70
C PRO A 110 2.81 3.32 20.46
N ALA A 111 2.85 2.21 19.76
CA ALA A 111 3.16 0.90 20.33
C ALA A 111 4.08 0.15 19.38
N ARG A 112 5.05 -0.58 19.92
CA ARG A 112 5.96 -1.37 19.13
C ARG A 112 5.21 -2.50 18.43
N LEU A 113 5.56 -2.76 17.19
CA LEU A 113 5.05 -3.92 16.48
C LEU A 113 5.48 -5.20 17.20
N PRO A 114 4.58 -6.17 17.38
CA PRO A 114 4.95 -7.46 17.96
C PRO A 114 5.95 -8.18 17.04
N ALA A 115 6.71 -9.13 17.61
CA ALA A 115 7.76 -9.85 16.90
C ALA A 115 7.25 -10.48 15.60
N ARG A 116 6.06 -11.06 15.62
CA ARG A 116 5.43 -11.67 14.44
C ARG A 116 5.27 -10.67 13.29
N ALA A 117 4.79 -9.47 13.61
CA ALA A 117 4.62 -8.41 12.62
C ALA A 117 5.96 -7.84 12.14
N ARG A 118 6.93 -7.68 13.05
CA ARG A 118 8.26 -7.18 12.68
C ARG A 118 8.97 -8.12 11.71
N GLN A 119 8.84 -9.43 11.88
CA GLN A 119 9.45 -10.41 10.99
C GLN A 119 9.00 -10.27 9.53
N VAL A 120 7.77 -9.84 9.31
CA VAL A 120 7.23 -9.59 7.97
C VAL A 120 8.05 -8.57 7.21
N PHE A 121 8.58 -7.55 7.91
CA PHE A 121 9.34 -6.45 7.31
C PHE A 121 10.86 -6.66 7.33
N GLU A 122 11.34 -7.65 8.04
CA GLU A 122 12.77 -7.94 8.16
C GLU A 122 13.24 -8.94 7.10
N GLY A 123 12.33 -9.70 6.55
CA GLY A 123 12.61 -10.69 5.53
C GLY A 123 12.58 -10.11 4.16
#